data_7bb0d7efb43ae48861e246d045b8091e
#
_entry.id   7bb0d7efb43ae48861e246d045b8091e
#
_cell.length_a   1.000
_cell.length_b   1.000
_cell.length_c   1.000
_cell.angle_alpha   90.00
_cell.angle_beta   90.00
_cell.angle_gamma   90.00
#
_symmetry.space_group_name_H-M   'P 1'
#
loop_
_entity.id
_entity.type
_entity.pdbx_description
1 polymer ?
#
loop_
_entity_poly.entity_id
_entity_poly.type
_entity_poly.pdbx_seq_one_letter_code
_entity_poly.pdbx_strand_id
1 'polypeptide(L)'
;MKSFTVFALAAILAPAVLAQHQTFVVNPDASEVKMTLKTTHELVNGTFHIQSGSIEFDRSAPKMSGLVVVLAGGGKTGNDSRDKKMNKDILEIEQHATVSFEPKSYAGTIAPSGDSTIQVTGTFTLLGTPHEITIPILVHLEGTTATAKAHFVVPYVQWGLKNPSFLIWKAENDVSIDLFLAGRLSK
;
A
#
# COMPACT_ATOMS: atom_id res chain seq x y z
N MET A 1 -18.03 66.13 -32.96
CA MET A 1 -18.63 64.99 -32.30
C MET A 1 -17.54 63.96 -32.10
N LYS A 2 -17.05 63.77 -30.88
CA LYS A 2 -15.96 62.81 -30.54
C LYS A 2 -16.61 61.59 -29.89
N SER A 3 -16.63 60.43 -30.58
CA SER A 3 -17.12 59.17 -30.04
C SER A 3 -16.11 58.57 -29.05
N PHE A 4 -16.47 58.38 -27.83
CA PHE A 4 -15.70 57.62 -26.83
C PHE A 4 -16.13 56.14 -26.89
N THR A 5 -15.23 55.27 -27.30
CA THR A 5 -15.43 53.83 -27.25
C THR A 5 -14.98 53.33 -25.90
N VAL A 6 -15.92 52.87 -25.10
CA VAL A 6 -15.67 52.24 -23.80
C VAL A 6 -15.31 50.78 -24.02
N PHE A 7 -14.06 50.38 -23.77
CA PHE A 7 -13.64 48.98 -23.72
C PHE A 7 -14.02 48.40 -22.34
N ALA A 8 -14.99 47.53 -22.33
CA ALA A 8 -15.32 46.74 -21.13
C ALA A 8 -14.32 45.58 -21.01
N LEU A 9 -13.46 45.65 -20.00
CA LEU A 9 -12.53 44.59 -19.62
C LEU A 9 -13.31 43.51 -18.82
N ALA A 10 -13.65 42.42 -19.47
CA ALA A 10 -14.26 41.27 -18.79
C ALA A 10 -13.17 40.50 -18.04
N ALA A 11 -13.16 40.63 -16.73
CA ALA A 11 -12.30 39.84 -15.84
C ALA A 11 -12.84 38.38 -15.81
N ILE A 12 -12.12 37.45 -16.41
CA ILE A 12 -12.39 36.02 -16.31
C ILE A 12 -11.91 35.56 -14.94
N LEU A 13 -12.84 35.39 -13.99
CA LEU A 13 -12.58 34.69 -12.74
C LEU A 13 -12.41 33.20 -13.07
N ALA A 14 -11.19 32.71 -13.11
CA ALA A 14 -10.93 31.27 -13.11
C ALA A 14 -11.34 30.72 -11.75
N PRO A 15 -12.16 29.64 -11.70
CA PRO A 15 -12.49 29.00 -10.44
C PRO A 15 -11.20 28.45 -9.82
N ALA A 16 -10.87 28.88 -8.60
CA ALA A 16 -9.82 28.28 -7.82
C ALA A 16 -10.25 26.84 -7.51
N VAL A 17 -9.63 25.87 -8.16
CA VAL A 17 -9.74 24.44 -7.80
C VAL A 17 -9.06 24.30 -6.44
N LEU A 18 -9.85 24.28 -5.37
CA LEU A 18 -9.37 23.97 -4.04
C LEU A 18 -8.86 22.52 -4.07
N ALA A 19 -7.55 22.36 -3.93
CA ALA A 19 -6.91 21.06 -3.76
C ALA A 19 -7.57 20.35 -2.58
N GLN A 20 -8.16 19.17 -2.87
CA GLN A 20 -8.84 18.35 -1.85
C GLN A 20 -7.82 17.37 -1.23
N HIS A 21 -6.80 17.95 -0.58
CA HIS A 21 -5.85 17.14 0.18
C HIS A 21 -6.56 16.43 1.32
N GLN A 22 -6.35 15.15 1.39
CA GLN A 22 -6.88 14.29 2.45
C GLN A 22 -5.76 13.37 2.93
N THR A 23 -5.80 13.07 4.22
CA THR A 23 -4.89 12.12 4.84
C THR A 23 -5.69 10.91 5.31
N PHE A 24 -5.33 9.73 4.84
CA PHE A 24 -5.81 8.46 5.36
C PHE A 24 -4.86 7.98 6.45
N VAL A 25 -5.33 8.01 7.70
CA VAL A 25 -4.58 7.51 8.85
C VAL A 25 -5.05 6.09 9.15
N VAL A 26 -4.13 5.14 9.01
CA VAL A 26 -4.39 3.71 9.23
C VAL A 26 -4.55 3.43 10.72
N ASN A 27 -5.55 2.62 11.06
CA ASN A 27 -5.68 1.99 12.37
C ASN A 27 -4.98 0.62 12.32
N PRO A 28 -3.81 0.43 12.95
CA PRO A 28 -3.08 -0.83 12.92
C PRO A 28 -3.88 -2.02 13.44
N ASP A 29 -4.64 -1.84 14.53
CA ASP A 29 -5.39 -2.92 15.19
C ASP A 29 -6.60 -3.41 14.36
N ALA A 30 -7.09 -2.57 13.43
CA ALA A 30 -8.18 -2.90 12.51
C ALA A 30 -7.69 -3.28 11.12
N SER A 31 -6.37 -3.39 10.93
CA SER A 31 -5.73 -3.65 9.63
C SER A 31 -4.95 -4.96 9.68
N GLU A 32 -4.83 -5.62 8.53
CA GLU A 32 -4.21 -6.94 8.44
C GLU A 32 -3.42 -7.09 7.14
N VAL A 33 -2.27 -7.78 7.23
CA VAL A 33 -1.53 -8.28 6.08
C VAL A 33 -1.51 -9.80 6.16
N LYS A 34 -2.02 -10.46 5.14
CA LYS A 34 -1.91 -11.92 4.97
C LYS A 34 -0.91 -12.23 3.88
N MET A 35 -0.15 -13.27 4.07
CA MET A 35 0.68 -13.85 3.03
C MET A 35 0.27 -15.29 2.76
N THR A 36 0.40 -15.74 1.50
CA THR A 36 0.25 -17.14 1.11
C THR A 36 1.44 -17.54 0.25
N LEU A 37 2.24 -18.48 0.76
CA LEU A 37 3.34 -19.10 0.04
C LEU A 37 2.94 -20.53 -0.35
N LYS A 38 2.91 -20.81 -1.64
CA LYS A 38 2.61 -22.13 -2.14
C LYS A 38 3.86 -23.02 -2.12
N THR A 39 3.67 -24.24 -1.66
CA THR A 39 4.70 -25.27 -1.67
C THR A 39 4.19 -26.53 -2.38
N THR A 40 5.07 -27.50 -2.60
CA THR A 40 4.68 -28.80 -3.20
C THR A 40 3.68 -29.60 -2.36
N HIS A 41 3.55 -29.30 -1.07
CA HIS A 41 2.73 -30.09 -0.15
C HIS A 41 1.59 -29.32 0.50
N GLU A 42 1.75 -28.01 0.73
CA GLU A 42 0.76 -27.19 1.43
C GLU A 42 0.78 -25.74 0.97
N LEU A 43 -0.28 -25.01 1.29
CA LEU A 43 -0.29 -23.56 1.29
C LEU A 43 0.14 -23.07 2.68
N VAL A 44 1.25 -22.36 2.75
CA VAL A 44 1.69 -21.73 3.98
C VAL A 44 1.06 -20.35 4.07
N ASN A 45 0.08 -20.23 4.96
CA ASN A 45 -0.55 -18.95 5.26
C ASN A 45 0.12 -18.30 6.46
N GLY A 46 0.27 -16.99 6.41
CA GLY A 46 0.83 -16.21 7.51
C GLY A 46 0.16 -14.85 7.61
N THR A 47 0.27 -14.24 8.79
CA THR A 47 -0.22 -12.88 9.07
C THR A 47 0.90 -12.02 9.60
N PHE A 48 0.86 -10.72 9.27
CA PHE A 48 1.80 -9.71 9.77
C PHE A 48 1.02 -8.53 10.35
N HIS A 49 1.64 -7.82 11.27
CA HIS A 49 1.06 -6.64 11.90
C HIS A 49 1.50 -5.36 11.21
N ILE A 50 0.54 -4.49 10.95
CA ILE A 50 0.79 -3.10 10.57
C ILE A 50 1.34 -2.38 11.80
N GLN A 51 2.48 -1.72 11.65
CA GLN A 51 3.03 -0.87 12.70
C GLN A 51 2.42 0.53 12.66
N SER A 52 2.31 1.09 11.47
CA SER A 52 1.76 2.42 11.23
C SER A 52 1.40 2.61 9.77
N GLY A 53 0.57 3.60 9.49
CA GLY A 53 0.28 4.02 8.12
C GLY A 53 -0.35 5.40 8.09
N SER A 54 0.17 6.25 7.19
CA SER A 54 -0.43 7.54 6.87
C SER A 54 -0.21 7.79 5.37
N ILE A 55 -1.28 8.06 4.65
CA ILE A 55 -1.26 8.26 3.21
C ILE A 55 -1.96 9.57 2.90
N GLU A 56 -1.26 10.49 2.28
CA GLU A 56 -1.79 11.74 1.77
C GLU A 56 -2.13 11.59 0.29
N PHE A 57 -3.26 12.10 -0.11
CA PHE A 57 -3.68 12.10 -1.51
C PHE A 57 -4.55 13.30 -1.84
N ASP A 58 -4.59 13.64 -3.12
CA ASP A 58 -5.46 14.67 -3.67
C ASP A 58 -6.36 14.05 -4.74
N ARG A 59 -7.67 14.16 -4.58
CA ARG A 59 -8.63 13.62 -5.57
C ARG A 59 -8.60 14.35 -6.90
N SER A 60 -8.07 15.55 -6.95
CA SER A 60 -7.94 16.36 -8.16
C SER A 60 -6.63 16.15 -8.90
N ALA A 61 -5.66 15.45 -8.28
CA ALA A 61 -4.34 15.21 -8.85
C ALA A 61 -3.87 13.76 -8.57
N PRO A 62 -3.23 13.08 -9.52
CA PRO A 62 -2.82 11.68 -9.39
C PRO A 62 -1.55 11.53 -8.52
N LYS A 63 -1.46 12.29 -7.43
CA LYS A 63 -0.33 12.29 -6.50
C LYS A 63 -0.72 11.68 -5.18
N MET A 64 0.18 10.88 -4.64
CA MET A 64 0.13 10.33 -3.30
C MET A 64 1.48 10.50 -2.62
N SER A 65 1.46 10.55 -1.29
CA SER A 65 2.64 10.50 -0.44
C SER A 65 2.31 9.78 0.86
N GLY A 66 3.33 9.57 1.68
CA GLY A 66 3.17 8.91 2.97
C GLY A 66 3.84 7.55 3.04
N LEU A 67 3.52 6.79 4.06
CA LEU A 67 4.20 5.52 4.36
C LEU A 67 3.25 4.56 5.07
N VAL A 68 3.29 3.30 4.68
CA VAL A 68 2.72 2.17 5.43
C VAL A 68 3.88 1.28 5.87
N VAL A 69 3.93 0.94 7.15
CA VAL A 69 5.01 0.15 7.76
C VAL A 69 4.44 -1.11 8.38
N VAL A 70 5.05 -2.24 8.06
CA VAL A 70 4.74 -3.57 8.57
C VAL A 70 5.93 -4.08 9.38
N LEU A 71 5.67 -4.67 10.55
CA LEU A 71 6.70 -5.33 11.36
C LEU A 71 7.08 -6.66 10.71
N ALA A 72 8.32 -6.77 10.23
CA ALA A 72 8.83 -8.01 9.62
C ALA A 72 8.86 -9.16 10.63
N GLY A 73 9.26 -8.89 11.88
CA GLY A 73 9.34 -9.89 12.95
C GLY A 73 7.99 -10.29 13.55
N GLY A 74 6.89 -9.64 13.16
CA GLY A 74 5.54 -9.95 13.63
C GLY A 74 4.85 -11.12 12.92
N GLY A 75 5.50 -11.72 11.93
CA GLY A 75 4.90 -12.76 11.09
C GLY A 75 4.58 -14.04 11.85
N LYS A 76 3.35 -14.55 11.67
CA LYS A 76 2.85 -15.79 12.26
C LYS A 76 2.27 -16.70 11.21
N THR A 77 2.78 -17.93 11.12
CA THR A 77 2.35 -18.96 10.18
C THR A 77 1.67 -20.16 10.84
N GLY A 78 1.46 -20.09 12.16
CA GLY A 78 0.93 -21.19 12.95
C GLY A 78 1.95 -22.29 13.27
N ASN A 79 3.25 -22.06 12.99
CA ASN A 79 4.33 -22.98 13.31
C ASN A 79 5.56 -22.20 13.80
N ASP A 80 5.87 -22.32 15.09
CA ASP A 80 6.94 -21.55 15.73
C ASP A 80 8.33 -21.79 15.13
N SER A 81 8.63 -23.02 14.68
CA SER A 81 9.91 -23.34 14.05
C SER A 81 10.03 -22.68 12.68
N ARG A 82 8.94 -22.66 11.91
CA ARG A 82 8.85 -21.96 10.62
C ARG A 82 8.96 -20.46 10.82
N ASP A 83 8.26 -19.90 11.82
CA ASP A 83 8.31 -18.47 12.15
C ASP A 83 9.74 -18.04 12.53
N LYS A 84 10.44 -18.83 13.37
CA LYS A 84 11.85 -18.57 13.72
C LYS A 84 12.75 -18.57 12.49
N LYS A 85 12.60 -19.58 11.60
CA LYS A 85 13.39 -19.66 10.37
C LYS A 85 13.06 -18.50 9.42
N MET A 86 11.78 -18.18 9.23
CA MET A 86 11.34 -17.05 8.42
C MET A 86 11.97 -15.74 8.91
N ASN A 87 11.88 -15.47 10.21
CA ASN A 87 12.42 -14.25 10.80
C ASN A 87 13.93 -14.15 10.68
N LYS A 88 14.66 -15.24 10.98
CA LYS A 88 16.12 -15.24 11.01
C LYS A 88 16.74 -15.33 9.63
N ASP A 89 16.28 -16.29 8.81
CA ASP A 89 17.01 -16.71 7.61
C ASP A 89 16.46 -16.08 6.33
N ILE A 90 15.17 -15.64 6.34
CA ILE A 90 14.49 -15.12 5.16
C ILE A 90 14.30 -13.61 5.25
N LEU A 91 13.70 -13.13 6.35
CA LEU A 91 13.41 -11.71 6.57
C LEU A 91 14.57 -10.97 7.26
N GLU A 92 15.52 -11.69 7.84
CA GLU A 92 16.73 -11.15 8.50
C GLU A 92 16.39 -9.97 9.43
N ILE A 93 15.37 -10.17 10.30
CA ILE A 93 14.71 -9.11 11.09
C ILE A 93 15.63 -8.32 12.03
N GLU A 94 16.79 -8.88 12.41
CA GLU A 94 17.81 -8.17 13.19
C GLU A 94 18.43 -7.01 12.42
N GLN A 95 18.47 -7.10 11.08
CA GLN A 95 18.99 -6.09 10.19
C GLN A 95 17.87 -5.31 9.48
N HIS A 96 16.74 -5.97 9.26
CA HIS A 96 15.59 -5.45 8.48
C HIS A 96 14.29 -5.63 9.27
N ALA A 97 14.09 -4.81 10.31
CA ALA A 97 12.96 -4.94 11.22
C ALA A 97 11.59 -4.66 10.58
N THR A 98 11.57 -3.97 9.45
CA THR A 98 10.33 -3.52 8.80
C THR A 98 10.31 -3.77 7.30
N VAL A 99 9.10 -3.93 6.78
CA VAL A 99 8.76 -3.83 5.36
C VAL A 99 7.90 -2.57 5.19
N SER A 100 8.10 -1.80 4.14
CA SER A 100 7.34 -0.57 3.94
C SER A 100 6.86 -0.39 2.51
N PHE A 101 5.78 0.38 2.38
CA PHE A 101 5.28 0.85 1.09
C PHE A 101 5.07 2.36 1.14
N GLU A 102 5.71 3.07 0.20
CA GLU A 102 5.62 4.51 -0.01
C GLU A 102 4.87 4.77 -1.31
N PRO A 103 3.56 5.12 -1.27
CA PRO A 103 2.80 5.46 -2.48
C PRO A 103 3.31 6.78 -3.07
N LYS A 104 3.36 6.87 -4.40
CA LYS A 104 3.82 8.07 -5.12
C LYS A 104 2.73 8.68 -6.00
N SER A 105 1.95 7.81 -6.64
CA SER A 105 0.89 8.23 -7.54
C SER A 105 -0.20 7.17 -7.64
N TYR A 106 -1.34 7.57 -8.20
CA TYR A 106 -2.40 6.63 -8.54
C TYR A 106 -3.01 6.94 -9.90
N ALA A 107 -3.58 5.93 -10.54
CA ALA A 107 -4.42 6.03 -11.73
C ALA A 107 -5.85 5.56 -11.40
N GLY A 108 -6.83 6.20 -11.99
CA GLY A 108 -8.25 5.97 -11.69
C GLY A 108 -8.87 7.16 -10.95
N THR A 109 -10.08 6.97 -10.43
CA THR A 109 -10.83 8.01 -9.73
C THR A 109 -11.21 7.52 -8.34
N ILE A 110 -10.96 8.35 -7.34
CA ILE A 110 -11.42 8.11 -5.96
C ILE A 110 -12.73 8.87 -5.77
N ALA A 111 -13.85 8.13 -5.71
CA ALA A 111 -15.17 8.70 -5.46
C ALA A 111 -15.24 9.35 -4.07
N PRO A 112 -16.11 10.37 -3.86
CA PRO A 112 -16.26 11.02 -2.56
C PRO A 112 -16.84 10.09 -1.50
N SER A 113 -17.55 9.02 -1.90
CA SER A 113 -18.10 7.96 -1.05
C SER A 113 -18.29 6.68 -1.85
N GLY A 114 -18.40 5.53 -1.16
CA GLY A 114 -18.55 4.21 -1.76
C GLY A 114 -17.25 3.65 -2.32
N ASP A 115 -17.37 2.71 -3.23
CA ASP A 115 -16.25 1.93 -3.77
C ASP A 115 -15.58 2.61 -4.96
N SER A 116 -14.25 2.47 -5.01
CA SER A 116 -13.42 2.91 -6.13
C SER A 116 -12.27 1.92 -6.31
N THR A 117 -11.97 1.56 -7.56
CA THR A 117 -10.76 0.78 -7.87
C THR A 117 -9.73 1.69 -8.51
N ILE A 118 -8.54 1.73 -7.94
CA ILE A 118 -7.41 2.53 -8.41
C ILE A 118 -6.16 1.66 -8.57
N GLN A 119 -5.22 2.13 -9.37
CA GLN A 119 -3.88 1.55 -9.48
C GLN A 119 -2.90 2.47 -8.74
N VAL A 120 -2.28 2.00 -7.68
CA VAL A 120 -1.31 2.80 -6.91
C VAL A 120 0.09 2.36 -7.27
N THR A 121 0.90 3.30 -7.75
CA THR A 121 2.33 3.11 -8.00
C THR A 121 3.13 3.69 -6.84
N GLY A 122 4.10 2.93 -6.35
CA GLY A 122 4.93 3.33 -5.22
C GLY A 122 6.17 2.46 -5.04
N THR A 123 6.93 2.75 -4.00
CA THR A 123 8.12 2.02 -3.62
C THR A 123 7.82 1.04 -2.50
N PHE A 124 7.99 -0.25 -2.78
CA PHE A 124 7.95 -1.33 -1.79
C PHE A 124 9.38 -1.64 -1.34
N THR A 125 9.66 -1.48 -0.06
CA THR A 125 11.01 -1.74 0.49
C THR A 125 10.99 -3.05 1.27
N LEU A 126 11.81 -4.01 0.80
CA LEU A 126 11.98 -5.33 1.39
C LEU A 126 13.48 -5.61 1.57
N LEU A 127 13.91 -6.10 2.73
CA LEU A 127 15.34 -6.24 3.09
C LEU A 127 16.14 -4.95 2.85
N GLY A 128 15.56 -3.79 3.11
CA GLY A 128 16.18 -2.50 2.86
C GLY A 128 16.35 -2.13 1.37
N THR A 129 15.93 -2.99 0.45
CA THR A 129 16.04 -2.76 -1.00
C THR A 129 14.70 -2.23 -1.54
N PRO A 130 14.70 -1.08 -2.22
CA PRO A 130 13.49 -0.51 -2.81
C PRO A 130 13.15 -1.16 -4.15
N HIS A 131 11.86 -1.44 -4.36
CA HIS A 131 11.28 -1.96 -5.61
C HIS A 131 10.09 -1.12 -6.00
N GLU A 132 10.05 -0.63 -7.24
CA GLU A 132 8.86 0.05 -7.74
C GLU A 132 7.81 -0.97 -8.14
N ILE A 133 6.59 -0.83 -7.62
CA ILE A 133 5.46 -1.69 -7.93
C ILE A 133 4.19 -0.88 -8.16
N THR A 134 3.26 -1.47 -8.91
CA THR A 134 1.90 -0.93 -9.08
C THR A 134 0.91 -1.97 -8.57
N ILE A 135 0.05 -1.54 -7.64
CA ILE A 135 -0.88 -2.40 -6.91
C ILE A 135 -2.32 -1.96 -7.22
N PRO A 136 -3.22 -2.87 -7.65
CA PRO A 136 -4.65 -2.58 -7.72
C PRO A 136 -5.22 -2.51 -6.30
N ILE A 137 -5.91 -1.42 -5.97
CA ILE A 137 -6.49 -1.19 -4.66
C ILE A 137 -7.98 -0.89 -4.80
N LEU A 138 -8.81 -1.65 -4.08
CA LEU A 138 -10.22 -1.33 -3.85
C LEU A 138 -10.31 -0.44 -2.61
N VAL A 139 -10.71 0.79 -2.80
CA VAL A 139 -10.94 1.79 -1.74
C VAL A 139 -12.44 1.89 -1.49
N HIS A 140 -12.84 1.88 -0.23
CA HIS A 140 -14.21 2.19 0.20
C HIS A 140 -14.20 3.38 1.16
N LEU A 141 -15.00 4.40 0.86
CA LEU A 141 -15.11 5.62 1.65
C LEU A 141 -16.53 5.78 2.20
N GLU A 142 -16.65 5.99 3.51
CA GLU A 142 -17.92 6.26 4.18
C GLU A 142 -17.72 7.33 5.27
N GLY A 143 -18.19 8.57 4.97
CA GLY A 143 -17.97 9.70 5.85
C GLY A 143 -16.48 9.97 6.10
N THR A 144 -16.05 9.81 7.33
CA THR A 144 -14.64 9.92 7.74
C THR A 144 -13.93 8.57 7.86
N THR A 145 -14.60 7.46 7.60
CA THR A 145 -13.98 6.13 7.59
C THR A 145 -13.55 5.75 6.20
N ALA A 146 -12.45 5.03 6.11
CA ALA A 146 -11.95 4.49 4.85
C ALA A 146 -11.37 3.09 5.05
N THR A 147 -11.52 2.25 4.03
CA THR A 147 -10.81 0.99 3.93
C THR A 147 -10.13 0.87 2.57
N ALA A 148 -9.02 0.14 2.54
CA ALA A 148 -8.31 -0.20 1.32
C ALA A 148 -8.00 -1.70 1.31
N LYS A 149 -8.33 -2.38 0.20
CA LYS A 149 -8.04 -3.80 0.00
C LYS A 149 -7.17 -3.96 -1.23
N ALA A 150 -6.14 -4.78 -1.12
CA ALA A 150 -5.29 -5.11 -2.25
C ALA A 150 -4.90 -6.58 -2.24
N HIS A 151 -4.74 -7.14 -3.43
CA HIS A 151 -4.12 -8.44 -3.66
C HIS A 151 -3.00 -8.26 -4.67
N PHE A 152 -1.79 -8.69 -4.34
CA PHE A 152 -0.64 -8.59 -5.23
C PHE A 152 0.38 -9.69 -4.94
N VAL A 153 1.31 -9.88 -5.86
CA VAL A 153 2.36 -10.89 -5.79
C VAL A 153 3.71 -10.21 -5.60
N VAL A 154 4.50 -10.75 -4.68
CA VAL A 154 5.88 -10.32 -4.40
C VAL A 154 6.82 -11.41 -4.88
N PRO A 155 7.66 -11.15 -5.89
CA PRO A 155 8.67 -12.09 -6.39
C PRO A 155 9.89 -12.09 -5.44
N TYR A 156 9.69 -12.59 -4.22
CA TYR A 156 10.61 -12.42 -3.10
C TYR A 156 12.01 -12.97 -3.38
N VAL A 157 12.11 -14.07 -4.13
CA VAL A 157 13.43 -14.64 -4.50
C VAL A 157 14.15 -13.73 -5.49
N GLN A 158 13.45 -13.19 -6.49
CA GLN A 158 14.01 -12.24 -7.44
C GLN A 158 14.49 -10.96 -6.72
N TRP A 159 13.83 -10.61 -5.60
CA TRP A 159 14.16 -9.44 -4.79
C TRP A 159 15.23 -9.71 -3.73
N GLY A 160 15.87 -10.90 -3.76
CA GLY A 160 17.05 -11.21 -2.96
C GLY A 160 16.80 -12.05 -1.72
N LEU A 161 15.55 -12.42 -1.41
CA LEU A 161 15.26 -13.29 -0.27
C LEU A 161 15.62 -14.75 -0.59
N LYS A 162 16.03 -15.48 0.42
CA LYS A 162 16.32 -16.91 0.30
C LYS A 162 15.03 -17.70 0.12
N ASN A 163 15.03 -18.65 -0.82
CA ASN A 163 13.93 -19.61 -0.96
C ASN A 163 14.01 -20.64 0.19
N PRO A 164 12.93 -20.85 0.97
CA PRO A 164 12.91 -21.76 2.11
C PRO A 164 12.85 -23.24 1.74
N SER A 165 12.93 -23.60 0.47
CA SER A 165 12.89 -25.00 0.00
C SER A 165 13.92 -25.87 0.71
N PHE A 166 13.52 -27.11 1.04
CA PHE A 166 14.39 -28.09 1.68
C PHE A 166 14.03 -29.50 1.20
N LEU A 167 15.01 -30.24 0.69
CA LEU A 167 14.84 -31.61 0.13
C LEU A 167 13.69 -31.66 -0.89
N ILE A 168 12.63 -32.43 -0.57
CA ILE A 168 11.46 -32.60 -1.42
C ILE A 168 10.42 -31.47 -1.27
N TRP A 169 10.54 -30.65 -0.21
CA TRP A 169 9.67 -29.51 0.05
C TRP A 169 10.14 -28.31 -0.80
N LYS A 170 9.44 -28.06 -1.87
CA LYS A 170 9.74 -26.92 -2.75
C LYS A 170 8.73 -25.80 -2.52
N ALA A 171 9.23 -24.61 -2.27
CA ALA A 171 8.43 -23.39 -2.21
C ALA A 171 8.50 -22.67 -3.55
N GLU A 172 7.40 -22.04 -3.95
CA GLU A 172 7.40 -21.12 -5.10
C GLU A 172 8.30 -19.92 -4.81
N ASN A 173 8.75 -19.23 -5.86
CA ASN A 173 9.64 -18.07 -5.75
C ASN A 173 8.88 -16.77 -5.49
N ASP A 174 7.57 -16.85 -5.53
CA ASP A 174 6.65 -15.74 -5.37
C ASP A 174 5.74 -15.98 -4.16
N VAL A 175 5.34 -14.91 -3.50
CA VAL A 175 4.39 -14.95 -2.40
C VAL A 175 3.22 -14.02 -2.69
N SER A 176 2.00 -14.51 -2.48
CA SER A 176 0.80 -13.68 -2.59
C SER A 176 0.57 -12.90 -1.30
N ILE A 177 0.19 -11.65 -1.44
CA ILE A 177 -0.13 -10.74 -0.33
C ILE A 177 -1.56 -10.27 -0.46
N ASP A 178 -2.34 -10.43 0.59
CA ASP A 178 -3.65 -9.82 0.78
C ASP A 178 -3.54 -8.75 1.86
N LEU A 179 -3.78 -7.51 1.48
CA LEU A 179 -3.72 -6.35 2.36
C LEU A 179 -5.13 -5.84 2.65
N PHE A 180 -5.42 -5.63 3.92
CA PHE A 180 -6.59 -4.89 4.39
C PHE A 180 -6.14 -3.77 5.31
N LEU A 181 -6.41 -2.52 4.91
CA LEU A 181 -6.21 -1.34 5.75
C LEU A 181 -7.57 -0.74 6.10
N ALA A 182 -7.76 -0.44 7.37
CA ALA A 182 -8.89 0.33 7.87
C ALA A 182 -8.38 1.57 8.60
N GLY A 183 -9.10 2.68 8.51
CA GLY A 183 -8.64 3.90 9.13
C GLY A 183 -9.62 5.07 8.97
N ARG A 184 -9.10 6.26 9.16
CA ARG A 184 -9.89 7.50 9.08
C ARG A 184 -9.27 8.49 8.10
N LEU A 185 -10.17 9.23 7.45
CA LEU A 185 -9.81 10.41 6.66
C LEU A 185 -9.80 11.64 7.56
N SER A 186 -8.75 12.44 7.42
CA SER A 186 -8.66 13.81 7.93
C SER A 186 -8.40 14.77 6.77
N LYS A 187 -8.80 16.00 6.96
CA LYS A 187 -8.51 17.11 6.05
C LYS A 187 -7.21 17.76 6.47
#